data_ac970eda22990c9d7f879d7aca0c9ff7
#
_entry.id   ac970eda22990c9d7f879d7aca0c9ff7
#
_cell.length_a   1.000
_cell.length_b   1.000
_cell.length_c   1.000
_cell.angle_alpha   90.00
_cell.angle_beta   90.00
_cell.angle_gamma   90.00
#
_symmetry.space_group_name_H-M   'P 1'
#
loop_
_entity.id
_entity.type
_entity.pdbx_description
1 polymer ?
#
loop_
_entity_poly.entity_id
_entity_poly.type
_entity_poly.pdbx_seq_one_letter_code
_entity_poly.pdbx_strand_id
1 'polypeptide(L)'
;MLKSKQKIVFPIVSRTIRQRIYCSERNVFILYESDLDIFISPPTLSTERLLLRKLAVSDYKDMYEYSKLPETSRYLLWSPHETPRFTKKYLSYLQGEYRGGRFYDFAVVEKKSGKMIGTCGFTSIDLVNNGAEVGYVLSPAFWGHGYGAEALRCVMRFGFSELGVHRMEARVMEGNTASMRVAEKCGMRREAVHKDAMLIKGAYRTIVEYAVLAEEFRAR
;
A
#
# COMPACT_ATOMS: atom_id res chain seq x y z
N MET A 1 19.32 39.30 -17.97
CA MET A 1 19.62 38.96 -16.56
C MET A 1 18.75 37.80 -16.17
N LEU A 2 19.25 36.57 -16.32
CA LEU A 2 18.55 35.34 -15.97
C LEU A 2 18.88 34.99 -14.52
N LYS A 3 17.87 35.01 -13.65
CA LYS A 3 18.00 34.60 -12.23
C LYS A 3 18.25 33.11 -12.15
N SER A 4 19.36 32.71 -11.55
CA SER A 4 19.72 31.34 -11.23
C SER A 4 18.70 30.74 -10.27
N LYS A 5 18.04 29.65 -10.68
CA LYS A 5 17.23 28.81 -9.79
C LYS A 5 18.17 27.93 -8.97
N GLN A 6 18.19 28.13 -7.67
CA GLN A 6 18.89 27.29 -6.71
C GLN A 6 18.28 25.85 -6.77
N LYS A 7 19.15 24.87 -7.02
CA LYS A 7 18.84 23.45 -6.86
C LYS A 7 18.80 23.14 -5.36
N ILE A 8 17.64 22.75 -4.87
CA ILE A 8 17.53 22.15 -3.54
C ILE A 8 18.00 20.70 -3.68
N VAL A 9 19.15 20.40 -3.09
CA VAL A 9 19.72 19.04 -3.03
C VAL A 9 19.29 18.44 -1.70
N PHE A 10 18.45 17.41 -1.73
CA PHE A 10 18.19 16.58 -0.56
C PHE A 10 19.32 15.55 -0.40
N PRO A 11 19.72 15.19 0.83
CA PRO A 11 20.78 14.22 1.04
C PRO A 11 20.35 12.83 0.55
N ILE A 12 21.16 12.29 -0.34
CA ILE A 12 21.00 10.99 -0.98
C ILE A 12 21.23 9.90 0.06
N VAL A 13 20.19 9.13 0.38
CA VAL A 13 20.33 7.80 0.98
C VAL A 13 20.26 6.80 -0.16
N SER A 14 21.46 6.25 -0.47
CA SER A 14 21.80 5.09 -1.28
C SER A 14 21.44 5.06 -2.78
N ARG A 15 22.51 4.76 -3.49
CA ARG A 15 22.72 4.35 -4.88
C ARG A 15 21.54 3.61 -5.52
N THR A 16 21.16 4.13 -6.69
CA THR A 16 20.40 3.56 -7.80
C THR A 16 19.01 4.19 -8.02
N ILE A 17 18.90 5.50 -7.93
CA ILE A 17 17.83 6.19 -8.65
C ILE A 17 18.44 6.68 -9.95
N ARG A 18 18.22 5.93 -11.04
CA ARG A 18 18.51 6.43 -12.40
C ARG A 18 17.74 7.72 -12.61
N GLN A 19 18.34 8.67 -13.30
CA GLN A 19 17.78 9.98 -13.58
C GLN A 19 16.31 9.86 -14.03
N ARG A 20 15.39 10.25 -13.15
CA ARG A 20 13.98 10.44 -13.52
C ARG A 20 13.94 11.54 -14.58
N ILE A 21 13.37 11.25 -15.73
CA ILE A 21 13.14 12.26 -16.75
C ILE A 21 12.05 13.19 -16.24
N TYR A 22 12.47 14.38 -15.85
CA TYR A 22 11.56 15.45 -15.47
C TYR A 22 11.06 16.12 -16.75
N CYS A 23 9.79 15.99 -17.08
CA CYS A 23 9.17 16.77 -18.14
C CYS A 23 9.02 18.23 -17.65
N SER A 24 9.94 19.09 -18.05
CA SER A 24 10.01 20.47 -17.61
C SER A 24 8.80 21.34 -17.96
N GLU A 25 8.01 20.91 -18.95
CA GLU A 25 6.85 21.67 -19.42
C GLU A 25 5.60 21.52 -18.55
N ARG A 26 5.49 20.45 -17.73
CA ARG A 26 4.28 20.17 -16.94
C ARG A 26 4.51 19.85 -15.48
N ASN A 27 5.74 19.86 -14.95
CA ASN A 27 6.06 19.40 -13.59
C ASN A 27 5.55 17.98 -13.26
N VAL A 28 5.49 17.08 -14.24
CA VAL A 28 4.98 15.72 -14.09
C VAL A 28 6.16 14.75 -14.02
N PHE A 29 6.19 13.94 -12.98
CA PHE A 29 7.06 12.75 -12.91
C PHE A 29 6.38 11.61 -13.65
N ILE A 30 7.13 10.84 -14.42
CA ILE A 30 6.64 9.65 -15.11
C ILE A 30 7.28 8.44 -14.44
N LEU A 31 6.44 7.48 -14.07
CA LEU A 31 6.86 6.18 -13.56
C LEU A 31 7.31 5.27 -14.71
N TYR A 32 8.40 4.55 -14.51
CA TYR A 32 8.90 3.53 -15.42
C TYR A 32 8.94 2.17 -14.73
N GLU A 33 8.95 1.08 -15.49
CA GLU A 33 9.10 -0.28 -14.94
C GLU A 33 10.32 -0.42 -14.03
N SER A 34 11.42 0.25 -14.36
CA SER A 34 12.64 0.27 -13.53
C SER A 34 12.45 0.93 -12.16
N ASP A 35 11.44 1.77 -11.97
CA ASP A 35 11.12 2.33 -10.66
C ASP A 35 10.51 1.29 -9.72
N LEU A 36 9.91 0.22 -10.30
CA LEU A 36 9.36 -0.90 -9.54
C LEU A 36 10.44 -1.86 -9.01
N ASP A 37 11.68 -1.78 -9.49
CA ASP A 37 12.80 -2.58 -8.98
C ASP A 37 13.03 -2.34 -7.47
N ILE A 38 12.57 -1.21 -6.94
CA ILE A 38 12.61 -0.93 -5.50
C ILE A 38 11.87 -2.00 -4.70
N PHE A 39 10.87 -2.66 -5.28
CA PHE A 39 10.10 -3.72 -4.62
C PHE A 39 10.79 -5.10 -4.62
N ILE A 40 11.86 -5.28 -5.39
CA ILE A 40 12.72 -6.48 -5.28
C ILE A 40 13.31 -6.54 -3.87
N SER A 41 13.73 -5.38 -3.35
CA SER A 41 14.17 -5.20 -1.97
C SER A 41 13.57 -3.92 -1.39
N PRO A 42 12.27 -3.95 -1.01
CA PRO A 42 11.59 -2.76 -0.59
C PRO A 42 12.22 -2.15 0.67
N PRO A 43 12.28 -0.82 0.77
CA PRO A 43 12.82 -0.15 1.94
C PRO A 43 11.99 -0.47 3.18
N THR A 44 12.60 -0.36 4.33
CA THR A 44 11.89 -0.36 5.59
C THR A 44 11.36 1.03 5.87
N LEU A 45 10.02 1.16 5.99
CA LEU A 45 9.36 2.40 6.34
C LEU A 45 9.05 2.40 7.85
N SER A 46 9.07 3.55 8.47
CA SER A 46 8.89 3.67 9.92
C SER A 46 7.94 4.82 10.24
N THR A 47 7.03 4.56 11.17
CA THR A 47 6.15 5.55 11.78
C THR A 47 6.43 5.64 13.29
N GLU A 48 5.61 6.33 14.04
CA GLU A 48 5.73 6.37 15.50
C GLU A 48 5.58 4.96 16.12
N ARG A 49 4.54 4.20 15.72
CA ARG A 49 4.18 2.92 16.33
C ARG A 49 4.46 1.70 15.46
N LEU A 50 4.71 1.89 14.15
CA LEU A 50 4.80 0.80 13.19
C LEU A 50 6.15 0.78 12.46
N LEU A 51 6.55 -0.43 12.11
CA LEU A 51 7.62 -0.72 11.15
C LEU A 51 7.00 -1.46 9.97
N LEU A 52 7.14 -0.91 8.76
CA LEU A 52 6.67 -1.53 7.53
C LEU A 52 7.91 -2.06 6.79
N ARG A 53 8.00 -3.36 6.62
CA ARG A 53 9.16 -4.04 6.02
C ARG A 53 8.73 -5.12 5.02
N LYS A 54 9.68 -5.62 4.25
CA LYS A 54 9.45 -6.80 3.42
C LYS A 54 8.87 -7.95 4.25
N LEU A 55 7.86 -8.64 3.72
CA LEU A 55 7.35 -9.86 4.34
C LEU A 55 8.44 -10.95 4.33
N ALA A 56 8.49 -11.71 5.40
CA ALA A 56 9.36 -12.86 5.54
C ALA A 56 8.55 -14.15 5.70
N VAL A 57 9.12 -15.30 5.32
CA VAL A 57 8.45 -16.60 5.53
C VAL A 57 8.23 -16.88 7.02
N SER A 58 9.11 -16.35 7.89
CA SER A 58 9.00 -16.45 9.35
C SER A 58 7.73 -15.79 9.92
N ASP A 59 7.12 -14.84 9.20
CA ASP A 59 5.91 -14.13 9.63
C ASP A 59 4.65 -15.03 9.60
N TYR A 60 4.77 -16.28 9.15
CA TYR A 60 3.61 -17.15 8.92
C TYR A 60 2.74 -17.40 10.15
N LYS A 61 3.34 -17.41 11.35
CA LYS A 61 2.59 -17.60 12.60
C LYS A 61 1.69 -16.41 12.88
N ASP A 62 2.25 -15.21 12.87
CA ASP A 62 1.52 -13.99 13.10
C ASP A 62 0.46 -13.75 12.02
N MET A 63 0.82 -13.97 10.74
CA MET A 63 -0.14 -13.87 9.64
C MET A 63 -1.27 -14.88 9.79
N TYR A 64 -1.01 -16.13 10.15
CA TYR A 64 -2.03 -17.14 10.31
C TYR A 64 -3.02 -16.80 11.43
N GLU A 65 -2.56 -16.20 12.53
CA GLU A 65 -3.44 -15.83 13.64
C GLU A 65 -4.63 -14.99 13.19
N TYR A 66 -4.41 -14.02 12.29
CA TYR A 66 -5.49 -13.17 11.80
C TYR A 66 -6.10 -13.67 10.49
N SER A 67 -5.32 -14.28 9.59
CA SER A 67 -5.83 -14.71 8.30
C SER A 67 -6.78 -15.92 8.36
N LYS A 68 -6.74 -16.71 9.43
CA LYS A 68 -7.70 -17.80 9.68
C LYS A 68 -9.09 -17.30 10.11
N LEU A 69 -9.21 -16.04 10.51
CA LEU A 69 -10.45 -15.48 11.06
C LEU A 69 -11.39 -15.03 9.93
N PRO A 70 -12.66 -15.49 9.92
CA PRO A 70 -13.62 -15.08 8.90
C PRO A 70 -13.84 -13.57 8.83
N GLU A 71 -13.82 -12.88 9.96
CA GLU A 71 -13.97 -11.42 10.03
C GLU A 71 -12.86 -10.69 9.30
N THR A 72 -11.62 -11.19 9.31
CA THR A 72 -10.50 -10.61 8.59
C THR A 72 -10.74 -10.60 7.10
N SER A 73 -11.20 -11.71 6.56
CA SER A 73 -11.39 -11.87 5.12
C SER A 73 -12.77 -11.43 4.61
N ARG A 74 -13.67 -11.01 5.49
CA ARG A 74 -15.07 -10.70 5.17
C ARG A 74 -15.22 -9.80 3.95
N TYR A 75 -14.40 -8.77 3.84
CA TYR A 75 -14.42 -7.77 2.78
C TYR A 75 -13.22 -7.89 1.81
N LEU A 76 -12.53 -9.05 1.81
CA LEU A 76 -11.36 -9.28 0.98
C LEU A 76 -11.65 -10.32 -0.10
N LEU A 77 -10.79 -10.37 -1.11
CA LEU A 77 -10.93 -11.27 -2.26
C LEU A 77 -10.64 -12.74 -1.91
N TRP A 78 -9.91 -12.99 -0.83
CA TRP A 78 -9.50 -14.33 -0.40
C TRP A 78 -10.33 -14.84 0.77
N SER A 79 -10.38 -16.17 0.94
CA SER A 79 -11.04 -16.87 2.04
C SER A 79 -10.06 -17.11 3.20
N PRO A 80 -10.53 -17.36 4.43
CA PRO A 80 -9.66 -17.66 5.56
C PRO A 80 -8.62 -18.74 5.23
N HIS A 81 -7.42 -18.55 5.73
CA HIS A 81 -6.35 -19.54 5.58
C HIS A 81 -6.66 -20.78 6.41
N GLU A 82 -6.69 -21.95 5.79
CA GLU A 82 -7.09 -23.19 6.43
C GLU A 82 -6.08 -23.70 7.46
N THR A 83 -4.78 -23.55 7.17
CA THR A 83 -3.71 -24.07 8.02
C THR A 83 -2.48 -23.14 8.07
N PRO A 84 -1.65 -23.22 9.13
CA PRO A 84 -0.37 -22.51 9.17
C PRO A 84 0.55 -22.89 8.01
N ARG A 85 0.47 -24.15 7.53
CA ARG A 85 1.25 -24.62 6.39
C ARG A 85 0.84 -23.92 5.11
N PHE A 86 -0.46 -23.65 4.92
CA PHE A 86 -0.94 -22.86 3.78
C PHE A 86 -0.35 -21.45 3.82
N THR A 87 -0.45 -20.74 4.97
CA THR A 87 0.12 -19.41 5.15
C THR A 87 1.63 -19.38 4.87
N LYS A 88 2.37 -20.39 5.35
CA LYS A 88 3.81 -20.49 5.09
C LYS A 88 4.12 -20.66 3.60
N LYS A 89 3.35 -21.50 2.89
CA LYS A 89 3.48 -21.67 1.44
C LYS A 89 3.17 -20.36 0.69
N TYR A 90 2.11 -19.67 1.10
CA TYR A 90 1.75 -18.37 0.54
C TYR A 90 2.90 -17.36 0.69
N LEU A 91 3.47 -17.20 1.89
CA LEU A 91 4.61 -16.32 2.10
C LEU A 91 5.86 -16.74 1.31
N SER A 92 6.07 -18.05 1.13
CA SER A 92 7.17 -18.55 0.28
C SER A 92 6.94 -18.19 -1.19
N TYR A 93 5.71 -18.27 -1.68
CA TYR A 93 5.33 -17.81 -3.01
C TYR A 93 5.61 -16.31 -3.18
N LEU A 94 5.22 -15.49 -2.21
CA LEU A 94 5.45 -14.04 -2.24
C LEU A 94 6.94 -13.66 -2.32
N GLN A 95 7.87 -14.49 -1.78
CA GLN A 95 9.29 -14.24 -1.96
C GLN A 95 9.71 -14.32 -3.44
N GLY A 96 9.02 -15.16 -4.24
CA GLY A 96 9.19 -15.22 -5.70
C GLY A 96 8.68 -13.96 -6.38
N GLU A 97 7.51 -13.48 -5.97
CA GLU A 97 6.89 -12.26 -6.52
C GLU A 97 7.74 -11.01 -6.23
N TYR A 98 8.30 -10.89 -5.02
CA TYR A 98 9.26 -9.83 -4.71
C TYR A 98 10.49 -9.88 -5.63
N ARG A 99 11.09 -11.07 -5.84
CA ARG A 99 12.26 -11.19 -6.73
C ARG A 99 11.94 -10.80 -8.18
N GLY A 100 10.69 -10.95 -8.58
CA GLY A 100 10.22 -10.54 -9.90
C GLY A 100 9.73 -9.09 -9.97
N GLY A 101 9.80 -8.31 -8.88
CA GLY A 101 9.28 -6.93 -8.83
C GLY A 101 7.77 -6.83 -8.99
N ARG A 102 7.02 -7.90 -8.66
CA ARG A 102 5.57 -8.00 -8.88
C ARG A 102 4.72 -7.97 -7.61
N PHE A 103 5.33 -7.69 -6.47
CA PHE A 103 4.62 -7.64 -5.20
C PHE A 103 5.00 -6.39 -4.41
N TYR A 104 4.02 -5.60 -4.01
CA TYR A 104 4.20 -4.23 -3.55
C TYR A 104 3.69 -4.00 -2.12
N ASP A 105 3.40 -5.08 -1.36
CA ASP A 105 2.96 -4.98 0.03
C ASP A 105 4.13 -5.02 1.01
N PHE A 106 3.90 -4.42 2.18
CA PHE A 106 4.78 -4.48 3.33
C PHE A 106 4.11 -5.25 4.48
N ALA A 107 4.89 -6.00 5.26
CA ALA A 107 4.48 -6.45 6.58
C ALA A 107 4.37 -5.25 7.51
N VAL A 108 3.24 -5.11 8.19
CA VAL A 108 3.03 -4.11 9.23
C VAL A 108 3.37 -4.73 10.57
N VAL A 109 4.43 -4.25 11.22
CA VAL A 109 4.92 -4.74 12.51
C VAL A 109 4.67 -3.67 13.57
N GLU A 110 4.00 -4.04 14.67
CA GLU A 110 3.85 -3.15 15.82
C GLU A 110 5.17 -3.10 16.60
N LYS A 111 5.74 -1.91 16.76
CA LYS A 111 7.05 -1.73 17.42
C LYS A 111 7.05 -2.18 18.88
N LYS A 112 5.94 -1.99 19.60
CA LYS A 112 5.81 -2.32 21.02
C LYS A 112 5.95 -3.82 21.30
N SER A 113 5.30 -4.65 20.48
CA SER A 113 5.29 -6.11 20.65
C SER A 113 6.28 -6.84 19.74
N GLY A 114 6.79 -6.19 18.68
CA GLY A 114 7.55 -6.82 17.63
C GLY A 114 6.71 -7.74 16.72
N LYS A 115 5.39 -7.78 16.91
CA LYS A 115 4.47 -8.68 16.20
C LYS A 115 4.08 -8.12 14.84
N MET A 116 4.04 -8.97 13.83
CA MET A 116 3.42 -8.64 12.55
C MET A 116 1.89 -8.64 12.72
N ILE A 117 1.27 -7.47 12.54
CA ILE A 117 -0.17 -7.27 12.78
C ILE A 117 -0.99 -7.17 11.50
N GLY A 118 -0.36 -7.24 10.32
CA GLY A 118 -1.05 -7.15 9.04
C GLY A 118 -0.14 -6.85 7.87
N THR A 119 -0.72 -6.47 6.74
CA THR A 119 -0.03 -5.99 5.53
C THR A 119 -0.61 -4.66 5.08
N CYS A 120 0.20 -3.85 4.41
CA CYS A 120 -0.23 -2.61 3.77
C CYS A 120 0.70 -2.31 2.60
N GLY A 121 0.15 -1.92 1.44
CA GLY A 121 0.95 -1.63 0.26
C GLY A 121 0.13 -1.20 -0.94
N PHE A 122 0.67 -1.43 -2.14
CA PHE A 122 0.00 -1.15 -3.40
C PHE A 122 -0.56 -2.44 -3.98
N THR A 123 -1.85 -2.47 -4.26
CA THR A 123 -2.52 -3.61 -4.92
C THR A 123 -2.28 -3.59 -6.42
N SER A 124 -2.09 -2.40 -6.98
CA SER A 124 -1.68 -2.20 -8.38
C SER A 124 -0.94 -0.88 -8.55
N ILE A 125 -0.11 -0.80 -9.61
CA ILE A 125 0.58 0.41 -10.04
C ILE A 125 0.34 0.57 -11.53
N ASP A 126 -0.23 1.71 -11.93
CA ASP A 126 -0.50 2.08 -13.31
C ASP A 126 0.60 3.03 -13.80
N LEU A 127 1.53 2.48 -14.57
CA LEU A 127 2.65 3.24 -15.14
C LEU A 127 2.22 4.22 -16.23
N VAL A 128 1.11 3.92 -16.92
CA VAL A 128 0.62 4.75 -18.04
C VAL A 128 0.01 6.04 -17.51
N ASN A 129 -0.82 5.94 -16.46
CA ASN A 129 -1.53 7.08 -15.89
C ASN A 129 -0.86 7.62 -14.62
N ASN A 130 0.30 7.06 -14.26
CA ASN A 130 1.04 7.45 -13.05
C ASN A 130 0.18 7.34 -11.77
N GLY A 131 -0.60 6.25 -11.70
CA GLY A 131 -1.54 5.95 -10.64
C GLY A 131 -1.12 4.75 -9.80
N ALA A 132 -1.72 4.62 -8.61
CA ALA A 132 -1.59 3.42 -7.80
C ALA A 132 -2.86 3.16 -6.99
N GLU A 133 -3.22 1.89 -6.84
CA GLU A 133 -4.24 1.47 -5.89
C GLU A 133 -3.56 0.99 -4.61
N VAL A 134 -4.06 1.44 -3.46
CA VAL A 134 -3.54 1.07 -2.14
C VAL A 134 -4.53 0.22 -1.36
N GLY A 135 -4.00 -0.69 -0.55
CA GLY A 135 -4.80 -1.55 0.30
C GLY A 135 -4.08 -1.96 1.58
N TYR A 136 -4.83 -2.50 2.52
CA TYR A 136 -4.27 -3.05 3.75
C TYR A 136 -5.17 -4.13 4.36
N VAL A 137 -4.57 -4.96 5.17
CA VAL A 137 -5.24 -5.93 6.05
C VAL A 137 -4.61 -5.82 7.42
N LEU A 138 -5.44 -5.76 8.47
CA LEU A 138 -4.96 -5.79 9.86
C LEU A 138 -5.67 -6.87 10.66
N SER A 139 -4.94 -7.45 11.59
CA SER A 139 -5.47 -8.35 12.61
C SER A 139 -6.61 -7.67 13.39
N PRO A 140 -7.77 -8.34 13.59
CA PRO A 140 -8.89 -7.81 14.37
C PRO A 140 -8.50 -7.35 15.78
N ALA A 141 -7.53 -8.01 16.40
CA ALA A 141 -7.02 -7.63 17.73
C ALA A 141 -6.41 -6.22 17.78
N PHE A 142 -6.08 -5.64 16.61
CA PHE A 142 -5.49 -4.30 16.49
C PHE A 142 -6.41 -3.28 15.81
N TRP A 143 -7.68 -3.63 15.59
CA TRP A 143 -8.67 -2.69 15.06
C TRP A 143 -9.03 -1.62 16.10
N GLY A 144 -9.53 -0.48 15.63
CA GLY A 144 -9.95 0.62 16.52
C GLY A 144 -8.82 1.51 17.05
N HIS A 145 -7.55 1.10 16.95
CA HIS A 145 -6.40 1.81 17.50
C HIS A 145 -5.73 2.80 16.53
N GLY A 146 -6.27 2.96 15.32
CA GLY A 146 -5.74 3.90 14.31
C GLY A 146 -4.57 3.36 13.48
N TYR A 147 -4.11 2.15 13.71
CA TYR A 147 -2.99 1.54 12.98
C TYR A 147 -3.22 1.47 11.46
N GLY A 148 -4.46 1.22 11.01
CA GLY A 148 -4.76 1.19 9.58
C GLY A 148 -4.48 2.52 8.89
N ALA A 149 -4.93 3.63 9.48
CA ALA A 149 -4.68 4.96 8.92
C ALA A 149 -3.19 5.35 9.01
N GLU A 150 -2.49 4.93 10.06
CA GLU A 150 -1.06 5.18 10.23
C GLU A 150 -0.23 4.44 9.17
N ALA A 151 -0.50 3.14 8.97
CA ALA A 151 0.17 2.32 7.97
C ALA A 151 -0.12 2.83 6.56
N LEU A 152 -1.40 3.10 6.24
CA LEU A 152 -1.80 3.55 4.92
C LEU A 152 -1.18 4.91 4.58
N ARG A 153 -1.19 5.88 5.51
CA ARG A 153 -0.49 7.17 5.30
C ARG A 153 1.00 7.01 5.03
N CYS A 154 1.65 6.07 5.72
CA CYS A 154 3.06 5.79 5.52
C CYS A 154 3.34 5.29 4.10
N VAL A 155 2.54 4.34 3.61
CA VAL A 155 2.62 3.82 2.24
C VAL A 155 2.30 4.89 1.22
N MET A 156 1.24 5.68 1.43
CA MET A 156 0.87 6.78 0.54
C MET A 156 1.99 7.83 0.44
N ARG A 157 2.61 8.18 1.57
CA ARG A 157 3.78 9.09 1.57
C ARG A 157 4.92 8.53 0.74
N PHE A 158 5.26 7.27 0.91
CA PHE A 158 6.27 6.59 0.12
C PHE A 158 5.94 6.63 -1.38
N GLY A 159 4.70 6.32 -1.77
CA GLY A 159 4.27 6.36 -3.16
C GLY A 159 4.32 7.76 -3.77
N PHE A 160 3.88 8.79 -3.05
CA PHE A 160 3.91 10.16 -3.56
C PHE A 160 5.33 10.75 -3.57
N SER A 161 6.17 10.47 -2.56
CA SER A 161 7.49 11.10 -2.43
C SER A 161 8.59 10.35 -3.16
N GLU A 162 8.60 9.02 -3.07
CA GLU A 162 9.68 8.19 -3.58
C GLU A 162 9.38 7.61 -4.97
N LEU A 163 8.15 7.14 -5.20
CA LEU A 163 7.74 6.64 -6.51
C LEU A 163 7.28 7.78 -7.43
N GLY A 164 6.78 8.89 -6.88
CA GLY A 164 6.29 10.01 -7.66
C GLY A 164 4.90 9.76 -8.28
N VAL A 165 4.11 8.87 -7.68
CA VAL A 165 2.71 8.64 -8.07
C VAL A 165 1.94 9.96 -8.08
N HIS A 166 1.10 10.19 -9.10
CA HIS A 166 0.26 11.37 -9.20
C HIS A 166 -1.07 11.21 -8.47
N ARG A 167 -1.68 10.02 -8.60
CA ARG A 167 -3.00 9.71 -8.05
C ARG A 167 -2.98 8.37 -7.30
N MET A 168 -3.55 8.35 -6.10
CA MET A 168 -3.78 7.11 -5.36
C MET A 168 -5.25 6.85 -5.15
N GLU A 169 -5.63 5.59 -5.33
CA GLU A 169 -6.98 5.08 -5.20
C GLU A 169 -7.06 4.02 -4.10
N ALA A 170 -8.25 3.86 -3.55
CA ALA A 170 -8.61 2.74 -2.68
C ALA A 170 -10.01 2.25 -3.04
N ARG A 171 -10.12 0.96 -3.32
CA ARG A 171 -11.38 0.29 -3.66
C ARG A 171 -11.91 -0.45 -2.45
N VAL A 172 -13.04 -0.01 -1.95
CA VAL A 172 -13.64 -0.52 -0.71
C VAL A 172 -14.97 -1.19 -1.01
N MET A 173 -15.12 -2.46 -0.61
CA MET A 173 -16.42 -3.14 -0.71
C MET A 173 -17.46 -2.40 0.13
N GLU A 174 -18.64 -2.15 -0.45
CA GLU A 174 -19.75 -1.51 0.25
C GLU A 174 -20.07 -2.26 1.56
N GLY A 175 -20.37 -1.48 2.61
CA GLY A 175 -20.57 -2.01 3.97
C GLY A 175 -19.30 -2.13 4.81
N ASN A 176 -18.10 -1.99 4.22
CA ASN A 176 -16.85 -1.93 4.98
C ASN A 176 -16.59 -0.50 5.50
N THR A 177 -17.44 -0.06 6.42
CA THR A 177 -17.40 1.30 6.97
C THR A 177 -16.08 1.62 7.69
N ALA A 178 -15.40 0.60 8.23
CA ALA A 178 -14.10 0.77 8.87
C ALA A 178 -13.04 1.21 7.86
N SER A 179 -12.94 0.53 6.70
CA SER A 179 -12.01 0.92 5.64
C SER A 179 -12.37 2.25 4.99
N MET A 180 -13.65 2.55 4.82
CA MET A 180 -14.10 3.87 4.33
C MET A 180 -13.56 5.00 5.22
N ARG A 181 -13.74 4.87 6.54
CA ARG A 181 -13.22 5.84 7.51
C ARG A 181 -11.69 5.96 7.50
N VAL A 182 -10.99 4.86 7.22
CA VAL A 182 -9.52 4.90 7.09
C VAL A 182 -9.11 5.67 5.85
N ALA A 183 -9.74 5.44 4.70
CA ALA A 183 -9.50 6.20 3.47
C ALA A 183 -9.73 7.70 3.69
N GLU A 184 -10.86 8.07 4.29
CA GLU A 184 -11.20 9.46 4.62
C GLU A 184 -10.17 10.10 5.58
N LYS A 185 -9.76 9.39 6.63
CA LYS A 185 -8.70 9.83 7.55
C LYS A 185 -7.35 10.03 6.85
N CYS A 186 -7.08 9.28 5.79
CA CYS A 186 -5.88 9.46 4.98
C CYS A 186 -6.00 10.59 3.96
N GLY A 187 -7.13 11.28 3.91
CA GLY A 187 -7.37 12.41 3.03
C GLY A 187 -7.95 12.06 1.68
N MET A 188 -8.29 10.79 1.47
CA MET A 188 -8.97 10.37 0.25
C MET A 188 -10.43 10.82 0.26
N ARG A 189 -10.96 11.15 -0.91
CA ARG A 189 -12.38 11.51 -1.11
C ARG A 189 -13.09 10.40 -1.86
N ARG A 190 -14.33 10.16 -1.50
CA ARG A 190 -15.21 9.27 -2.26
C ARG A 190 -15.53 9.91 -3.62
N GLU A 191 -15.22 9.21 -4.69
CA GLU A 191 -15.42 9.68 -6.06
C GLU A 191 -16.51 8.90 -6.81
N ALA A 192 -16.59 7.57 -6.57
CA ALA A 192 -17.54 6.74 -7.28
C ALA A 192 -18.14 5.60 -6.44
N VAL A 193 -19.28 5.07 -6.94
CA VAL A 193 -19.89 3.82 -6.46
C VAL A 193 -20.19 2.98 -7.69
N HIS A 194 -19.50 1.85 -7.80
CA HIS A 194 -19.63 0.91 -8.89
C HIS A 194 -20.53 -0.24 -8.44
N LYS A 195 -21.83 -0.17 -8.80
CA LYS A 195 -22.80 -1.18 -8.41
C LYS A 195 -22.46 -2.52 -9.06
N ASP A 196 -22.44 -3.58 -8.23
CA ASP A 196 -22.22 -4.97 -8.66
C ASP A 196 -20.98 -5.16 -9.56
N ALA A 197 -19.91 -4.39 -9.28
CA ALA A 197 -18.73 -4.28 -10.14
C ALA A 197 -17.75 -5.46 -10.01
N MET A 198 -17.79 -6.20 -8.90
CA MET A 198 -16.85 -7.31 -8.68
C MET A 198 -17.56 -8.57 -8.21
N LEU A 199 -17.24 -9.69 -8.85
CA LEU A 199 -17.68 -11.02 -8.39
C LEU A 199 -16.70 -11.50 -7.31
N ILE A 200 -17.15 -11.48 -6.05
CA ILE A 200 -16.32 -11.86 -4.89
C ILE A 200 -17.03 -12.96 -4.11
N LYS A 201 -16.39 -14.12 -3.97
CA LYS A 201 -16.90 -15.29 -3.24
C LYS A 201 -18.32 -15.69 -3.68
N GLY A 202 -18.53 -15.73 -4.99
CA GLY A 202 -19.80 -16.16 -5.59
C GLY A 202 -20.93 -15.14 -5.57
N ALA A 203 -20.69 -13.89 -5.16
CA ALA A 203 -21.69 -12.82 -5.19
C ALA A 203 -21.12 -11.54 -5.80
N TYR A 204 -21.95 -10.84 -6.58
CA TYR A 204 -21.59 -9.50 -7.05
C TYR A 204 -21.57 -8.51 -5.90
N ARG A 205 -20.58 -7.64 -5.90
CA ARG A 205 -20.35 -6.65 -4.83
C ARG A 205 -20.23 -5.27 -5.42
N THR A 206 -20.90 -4.34 -4.76
CA THR A 206 -20.74 -2.91 -5.01
C THR A 206 -19.43 -2.44 -4.41
N ILE A 207 -18.68 -1.64 -5.17
CA ILE A 207 -17.39 -1.10 -4.79
C ILE A 207 -17.50 0.42 -4.68
N VAL A 208 -17.04 0.97 -3.58
CA VAL A 208 -16.91 2.40 -3.35
C VAL A 208 -15.46 2.78 -3.60
N GLU A 209 -15.23 3.72 -4.51
CA GLU A 209 -13.93 4.21 -4.89
C GLU A 209 -13.61 5.51 -4.15
N TYR A 210 -12.44 5.54 -3.56
CA TYR A 210 -11.82 6.70 -2.91
C TYR A 210 -10.55 7.06 -3.61
N ALA A 211 -10.23 8.37 -3.71
CA ALA A 211 -8.98 8.80 -4.31
C ALA A 211 -8.43 10.08 -3.68
N VAL A 212 -7.15 10.35 -3.95
CA VAL A 212 -6.46 11.58 -3.59
C VAL A 212 -5.31 11.85 -4.54
N LEU A 213 -5.10 13.10 -4.89
CA LEU A 213 -3.98 13.55 -5.72
C LEU A 213 -2.76 13.88 -4.86
N ALA A 214 -1.56 13.78 -5.45
CA ALA A 214 -0.30 14.08 -4.77
C ALA A 214 -0.26 15.49 -4.17
N GLU A 215 -0.78 16.49 -4.89
CA GLU A 215 -0.84 17.88 -4.42
C GLU A 215 -1.78 18.06 -3.21
N GLU A 216 -2.92 17.38 -3.21
CA GLU A 216 -3.90 17.41 -2.11
C GLU A 216 -3.37 16.72 -0.85
N PHE A 217 -2.59 15.66 -1.01
CA PHE A 217 -1.96 14.96 0.10
C PHE A 217 -0.84 15.77 0.75
N ARG A 218 -0.05 16.53 -0.04
CA ARG A 218 1.03 17.39 0.44
C ARG A 218 0.52 18.64 1.17
N ALA A 219 -0.67 19.11 0.83
CA ALA A 219 -1.26 20.30 1.43
C ALA A 219 -1.81 20.07 2.87
N ARG A 220 -1.75 18.84 3.37
CA ARG A 220 -2.24 18.43 4.70
C ARG A 220 -1.12 18.03 5.63
#